data_7b6780adde9f561cda44405c9e80cff2
#
_entry.id   7b6780adde9f561cda44405c9e80cff2
#
_cell.length_a   1.000
_cell.length_b   1.000
_cell.length_c   1.000
_cell.angle_alpha   90.00
_cell.angle_beta   90.00
_cell.angle_gamma   90.00
#
_symmetry.space_group_name_H-M   'P 1'
#
loop_
_entity.id
_entity.type
_entity.pdbx_description
1 polymer ?
#
loop_
_entity_poly.entity_id
_entity_poly.type
_entity_poly.pdbx_seq_one_letter_code
_entity_poly.pdbx_strand_id
1 'polypeptide(L)'
;MLRKSLEFRGGNMAKYPSISQTKNGRILIAKSNATGKALVPIKVVAGDGRLTNQNIKTMDNLINPLLELPFASPGRFIKEGQFQLDFALSNKNLEHGFRAREVGIFAKLDGEDDSMAVMIAYTNGDDYGSYIPAKDTPINSKVFEVTIAVDNAANVVVQRSDAAYITAGEMERHNTDANAHDNRFNAIIQQVNNMITSVDNSDSLAKSPTLQLVKTLLSSLNIKNATDVVNALESEKATGLGIRYDFSNVNAWYICLGKLFGNLIIQG
;
A
#
# COMPACT_ATOMS: atom_id res chain seq x y z
N MET A 1 16.71 16.30 31.94
CA MET A 1 16.48 17.12 30.70
C MET A 1 17.44 16.64 29.61
N LEU A 2 17.00 15.75 28.72
CA LEU A 2 17.81 15.28 27.59
C LEU A 2 17.62 16.23 26.42
N ARG A 3 18.66 17.03 26.14
CA ARG A 3 18.77 17.81 24.90
C ARG A 3 19.14 16.82 23.78
N LYS A 4 18.20 16.37 22.96
CA LYS A 4 18.50 15.82 21.63
C LYS A 4 18.22 16.89 20.60
N SER A 5 19.28 17.33 19.95
CA SER A 5 19.20 18.21 18.77
C SER A 5 18.67 17.41 17.57
N LEU A 6 17.92 18.07 16.71
CA LEU A 6 17.58 17.55 15.39
C LEU A 6 18.87 17.42 14.58
N GLU A 7 19.32 16.21 14.29
CA GLU A 7 20.52 15.98 13.47
C GLU A 7 20.11 15.68 12.02
N PHE A 8 20.50 16.55 11.12
CA PHE A 8 20.39 16.33 9.67
C PHE A 8 21.68 15.62 9.20
N ARG A 9 21.60 14.37 8.82
CA ARG A 9 22.74 13.62 8.29
C ARG A 9 22.97 13.95 6.82
N GLY A 10 24.04 14.73 6.53
CA GLY A 10 24.57 14.95 5.19
C GLY A 10 25.03 16.39 4.95
N GLY A 11 26.32 16.64 4.85
CA GLY A 11 27.06 17.85 4.46
C GLY A 11 26.54 19.17 5.05
N ASN A 12 27.30 19.83 5.90
CA ASN A 12 26.94 20.98 6.75
C ASN A 12 25.67 20.71 7.58
N MET A 13 25.86 20.11 8.74
CA MET A 13 24.76 19.74 9.64
C MET A 13 24.01 20.99 10.11
N ALA A 14 22.75 21.10 9.68
CA ALA A 14 21.84 22.08 10.25
C ALA A 14 21.66 21.80 11.76
N LYS A 15 21.76 22.84 12.56
CA LYS A 15 21.59 22.74 14.01
C LYS A 15 20.26 23.38 14.39
N TYR A 16 19.29 22.56 14.73
CA TYR A 16 18.07 23.05 15.34
C TYR A 16 18.11 22.76 16.83
N PRO A 17 17.63 23.71 17.66
CA PRO A 17 17.38 23.43 19.06
C PRO A 17 16.34 22.30 19.20
N SER A 18 16.22 21.75 20.39
CA SER A 18 15.18 20.76 20.68
C SER A 18 13.82 21.33 20.32
N ILE A 19 13.00 20.54 19.62
CA ILE A 19 11.66 20.94 19.25
C ILE A 19 10.84 21.20 20.53
N SER A 20 10.13 22.31 20.58
CA SER A 20 9.33 22.74 21.73
C SER A 20 7.85 22.53 21.45
N GLN A 21 7.15 21.97 22.43
CA GLN A 21 5.71 21.81 22.37
C GLN A 21 5.01 23.16 22.55
N THR A 22 4.03 23.45 21.69
CA THR A 22 3.22 24.68 21.78
C THR A 22 2.09 24.54 22.81
N LYS A 23 1.42 25.64 23.14
CA LYS A 23 0.21 25.64 23.98
C LYS A 23 -0.89 24.78 23.33
N ASN A 24 -1.10 24.93 22.01
CA ASN A 24 -2.10 24.18 21.28
C ASN A 24 -1.79 22.68 21.24
N GLY A 25 -0.50 22.32 21.12
CA GLY A 25 -0.05 20.94 21.22
C GLY A 25 -0.40 20.32 22.56
N ARG A 26 -0.17 21.02 23.67
CA ARG A 26 -0.53 20.53 25.00
C ARG A 26 -2.05 20.36 25.16
N ILE A 27 -2.83 21.33 24.64
CA ILE A 27 -4.30 21.26 24.69
C ILE A 27 -4.80 20.07 23.87
N LEU A 28 -4.25 19.86 22.66
CA LEU A 28 -4.66 18.77 21.79
C LEU A 28 -4.35 17.41 22.40
N ILE A 29 -3.15 17.23 22.98
CA ILE A 29 -2.76 15.99 23.68
C ILE A 29 -3.66 15.74 24.89
N ALA A 30 -3.97 16.80 25.67
CA ALA A 30 -4.90 16.65 26.78
C ALA A 30 -6.31 16.23 26.32
N LYS A 31 -6.79 16.77 25.20
CA LYS A 31 -8.07 16.36 24.59
C LYS A 31 -8.01 14.91 24.10
N SER A 32 -6.91 14.50 23.45
CA SER A 32 -6.68 13.11 23.04
C SER A 32 -6.82 12.14 24.23
N ASN A 33 -6.13 12.44 25.32
CA ASN A 33 -6.19 11.63 26.52
C ASN A 33 -7.60 11.59 27.15
N ALA A 34 -8.29 12.75 27.20
CA ALA A 34 -9.61 12.83 27.79
C ALA A 34 -10.70 12.14 26.96
N THR A 35 -10.56 12.09 25.65
CA THR A 35 -11.56 11.54 24.72
C THR A 35 -11.24 10.13 24.24
N GLY A 36 -10.02 9.64 24.44
CA GLY A 36 -9.51 8.40 23.88
C GLY A 36 -9.29 8.44 22.35
N LYS A 37 -9.49 9.61 21.71
CA LYS A 37 -9.21 9.76 20.28
C LYS A 37 -7.71 9.81 20.00
N ALA A 38 -7.26 9.16 18.92
CA ALA A 38 -5.87 9.20 18.52
C ALA A 38 -5.42 10.64 18.16
N LEU A 39 -4.16 10.97 18.50
CA LEU A 39 -3.46 12.14 17.98
C LEU A 39 -2.99 11.82 16.57
N VAL A 40 -3.36 12.65 15.57
CA VAL A 40 -3.07 12.45 14.15
C VAL A 40 -2.17 13.58 13.63
N PRO A 41 -0.83 13.42 13.65
CA PRO A 41 0.06 14.28 12.89
C PRO A 41 -0.25 14.19 11.40
N ILE A 42 -0.45 15.35 10.74
CA ILE A 42 -0.85 15.40 9.32
C ILE A 42 0.23 15.99 8.42
N LYS A 43 1.02 16.95 8.89
CA LYS A 43 2.07 17.57 8.10
C LYS A 43 3.17 18.19 8.96
N VAL A 44 4.33 18.34 8.33
CA VAL A 44 5.42 19.18 8.80
C VAL A 44 5.51 20.38 7.86
N VAL A 45 5.71 21.56 8.39
CA VAL A 45 5.88 22.78 7.59
C VAL A 45 7.25 23.37 7.90
N ALA A 46 8.01 23.70 6.85
CA ALA A 46 9.27 24.42 6.94
C ALA A 46 9.09 25.86 6.45
N GLY A 47 9.80 26.79 7.05
CA GLY A 47 9.77 28.20 6.70
C GLY A 47 11.12 28.88 6.92
N ASP A 48 11.22 30.14 6.52
CA ASP A 48 12.44 30.93 6.68
C ASP A 48 12.30 32.06 7.71
N GLY A 49 11.20 32.06 8.49
CA GLY A 49 10.97 33.06 9.51
C GLY A 49 12.03 33.08 10.59
N ARG A 50 12.37 34.28 11.06
CA ARG A 50 13.29 34.50 12.16
C ARG A 50 12.55 34.79 13.46
N LEU A 51 12.94 34.10 14.52
CA LEU A 51 12.49 34.45 15.86
C LEU A 51 13.13 35.78 16.29
N THR A 52 12.31 36.77 16.61
CA THR A 52 12.75 38.01 17.22
C THR A 52 12.28 38.10 18.67
N ASN A 53 10.97 38.27 18.86
CA ASN A 53 10.34 38.42 20.20
C ASN A 53 9.20 37.42 20.42
N GLN A 54 8.98 36.49 19.49
CA GLN A 54 7.89 35.53 19.57
C GLN A 54 8.15 34.52 20.68
N ASN A 55 7.12 34.21 21.44
CA ASN A 55 7.17 33.13 22.40
C ASN A 55 6.70 31.82 21.73
N ILE A 56 7.61 30.90 21.48
CA ILE A 56 7.35 29.60 20.83
C ILE A 56 6.15 28.89 21.47
N LYS A 57 6.00 28.98 22.78
CA LYS A 57 4.91 28.28 23.49
C LYS A 57 3.51 28.81 23.15
N THR A 58 3.40 30.00 22.61
CA THR A 58 2.11 30.63 22.27
C THR A 58 1.92 30.86 20.78
N MET A 59 2.85 30.41 19.96
CA MET A 59 2.73 30.47 18.51
C MET A 59 1.68 29.47 18.01
N ASP A 60 0.83 29.93 17.11
CA ASP A 60 -0.22 29.15 16.46
C ASP A 60 0.21 28.67 15.06
N ASN A 61 1.21 29.32 14.46
CA ASN A 61 1.74 29.00 13.14
C ASN A 61 3.21 29.39 13.05
N LEU A 62 3.89 28.98 11.94
CA LEU A 62 5.20 29.48 11.58
C LEU A 62 5.13 30.99 11.28
N ILE A 63 6.28 31.67 11.38
CA ILE A 63 6.40 33.10 11.07
C ILE A 63 6.26 33.32 9.56
N ASN A 64 6.95 32.51 8.75
CA ASN A 64 6.84 32.52 7.29
C ASN A 64 6.89 31.10 6.72
N PRO A 65 5.73 30.40 6.68
CA PRO A 65 5.66 29.03 6.14
C PRO A 65 5.87 29.04 4.63
N LEU A 66 6.73 28.16 4.11
CA LEU A 66 7.07 28.10 2.68
C LEU A 66 6.92 26.72 2.06
N LEU A 67 7.09 25.66 2.82
CA LEU A 67 7.10 24.29 2.27
C LEU A 67 6.45 23.31 3.22
N GLU A 68 5.45 22.59 2.73
CA GLU A 68 4.87 21.45 3.44
C GLU A 68 5.65 20.18 3.11
N LEU A 69 5.96 19.39 4.13
CA LEU A 69 6.72 18.16 4.04
C LEU A 69 5.84 16.99 4.49
N PRO A 70 5.67 15.97 3.64
CA PRO A 70 4.86 14.82 3.99
C PRO A 70 5.60 13.88 4.95
N PHE A 71 4.85 13.15 5.78
CA PHE A 71 5.42 12.07 6.58
C PHE A 71 5.81 10.90 5.69
N ALA A 72 7.00 10.37 5.93
CA ALA A 72 7.58 9.27 5.16
C ALA A 72 7.23 7.90 5.77
N SER A 73 6.90 7.84 7.06
CA SER A 73 6.60 6.61 7.79
C SER A 73 5.40 6.78 8.73
N PRO A 74 4.82 5.68 9.23
CA PRO A 74 3.77 5.74 10.26
C PRO A 74 4.28 6.25 11.61
N GLY A 75 5.56 6.56 11.73
CA GLY A 75 6.18 6.92 12.99
C GLY A 75 6.26 5.74 13.99
N ARG A 76 6.87 5.99 15.14
CA ARG A 76 6.98 4.97 16.20
C ARG A 76 7.17 5.58 17.58
N PHE A 77 6.67 4.92 18.60
CA PHE A 77 7.08 5.20 19.98
C PHE A 77 8.53 4.72 20.19
N ILE A 78 9.40 5.61 20.64
CA ILE A 78 10.79 5.26 20.99
C ILE A 78 10.94 4.98 22.48
N LYS A 79 10.11 5.61 23.29
CA LYS A 79 9.91 5.35 24.72
C LYS A 79 8.62 6.02 25.17
N GLU A 80 8.22 5.77 26.42
CA GLU A 80 7.06 6.39 27.03
C GLU A 80 7.08 7.92 26.86
N GLY A 81 5.98 8.47 26.38
CA GLY A 81 5.80 9.91 26.14
C GLY A 81 6.61 10.50 24.98
N GLN A 82 7.31 9.67 24.16
CA GLN A 82 8.09 10.14 23.02
C GLN A 82 7.75 9.37 21.75
N PHE A 83 7.36 10.13 20.73
CA PHE A 83 7.02 9.60 19.43
C PHE A 83 7.96 10.16 18.36
N GLN A 84 8.55 9.28 17.55
CA GLN A 84 9.41 9.64 16.44
C GLN A 84 8.58 9.71 15.16
N LEU A 85 8.76 10.80 14.43
CA LEU A 85 8.16 11.07 13.13
C LEU A 85 9.27 11.15 12.08
N ASP A 86 9.05 10.55 10.93
CA ASP A 86 9.94 10.62 9.79
C ASP A 86 9.22 11.39 8.67
N PHE A 87 9.87 12.39 8.09
CA PHE A 87 9.31 13.17 7.00
C PHE A 87 10.29 13.27 5.83
N ALA A 88 9.74 13.31 4.62
CA ALA A 88 10.51 13.37 3.39
C ALA A 88 10.67 14.81 2.92
N LEU A 89 11.89 15.19 2.56
CA LEU A 89 12.15 16.48 1.91
C LEU A 89 11.93 16.34 0.40
N SER A 90 11.02 17.15 -0.14
CA SER A 90 10.83 17.29 -1.58
C SER A 90 10.74 18.77 -1.94
N ASN A 91 11.49 19.18 -2.95
CA ASN A 91 11.49 20.56 -3.46
C ASN A 91 10.81 20.68 -4.84
N LYS A 92 10.06 19.66 -5.29
CA LYS A 92 9.48 19.58 -6.63
C LYS A 92 8.63 20.80 -7.02
N ASN A 93 7.96 21.40 -6.05
CA ASN A 93 7.06 22.54 -6.25
C ASN A 93 7.64 23.86 -5.72
N LEU A 94 8.94 23.90 -5.38
CA LEU A 94 9.57 25.07 -4.80
C LEU A 94 10.19 25.95 -5.89
N GLU A 95 9.58 27.10 -6.15
CA GLU A 95 10.05 28.01 -7.20
C GLU A 95 11.38 28.71 -6.81
N HIS A 96 11.55 29.05 -5.54
CA HIS A 96 12.73 29.73 -5.01
C HIS A 96 13.30 28.98 -3.82
N GLY A 97 14.59 28.72 -3.84
CA GLY A 97 15.27 28.11 -2.69
C GLY A 97 15.27 29.03 -1.48
N PHE A 98 15.20 28.44 -0.30
CA PHE A 98 15.20 29.17 0.96
C PHE A 98 16.00 28.48 2.04
N ARG A 99 16.36 29.20 3.09
CA ARG A 99 16.95 28.61 4.29
C ARG A 99 15.82 28.21 5.25
N ALA A 100 15.66 26.91 5.46
CA ALA A 100 14.68 26.39 6.41
C ALA A 100 15.11 26.73 7.84
N ARG A 101 14.74 27.92 8.31
CA ARG A 101 15.05 28.38 9.67
C ARG A 101 14.10 27.77 10.68
N GLU A 102 12.85 27.62 10.32
CA GLU A 102 11.80 27.16 11.21
C GLU A 102 11.14 25.88 10.70
N VAL A 103 10.72 25.06 11.65
CA VAL A 103 9.98 23.81 11.39
C VAL A 103 8.85 23.70 12.42
N GLY A 104 7.64 23.48 11.93
CA GLY A 104 6.43 23.25 12.73
C GLY A 104 5.78 21.91 12.37
N ILE A 105 5.24 21.23 13.36
CA ILE A 105 4.48 19.99 13.20
C ILE A 105 3.02 20.26 13.52
N PHE A 106 2.13 19.85 12.63
CA PHE A 106 0.70 20.05 12.74
C PHE A 106 -0.02 18.72 12.95
N ALA A 107 -0.97 18.72 13.86
CA ALA A 107 -1.79 17.55 14.18
C ALA A 107 -3.22 17.93 14.49
N LYS A 108 -4.11 16.96 14.40
CA LYS A 108 -5.54 17.00 14.76
C LYS A 108 -5.91 15.77 15.60
N LEU A 109 -7.14 15.66 16.06
CA LEU A 109 -7.66 14.41 16.58
C LEU A 109 -8.27 13.55 15.48
N ASP A 110 -8.28 12.25 15.71
CA ASP A 110 -8.93 11.32 14.80
C ASP A 110 -10.42 11.65 14.60
N GLY A 111 -10.86 11.59 13.34
CA GLY A 111 -12.22 11.97 12.93
C GLY A 111 -12.46 13.48 12.79
N GLU A 112 -11.48 14.35 13.04
CA GLU A 112 -11.58 15.79 12.74
C GLU A 112 -11.16 16.09 11.30
N ASP A 113 -11.64 17.19 10.72
CA ASP A 113 -11.20 17.69 9.41
C ASP A 113 -9.75 18.21 9.48
N ASP A 114 -9.00 18.13 8.36
CA ASP A 114 -7.60 18.59 8.29
C ASP A 114 -7.46 20.09 8.57
N SER A 115 -8.50 20.89 8.31
CA SER A 115 -8.54 22.31 8.62
C SER A 115 -8.51 22.60 10.13
N MET A 116 -8.85 21.61 10.96
CA MET A 116 -8.80 21.72 12.43
C MET A 116 -7.40 21.48 13.00
N ALA A 117 -6.44 21.14 12.14
CA ALA A 117 -5.08 20.88 12.59
C ALA A 117 -4.42 22.11 13.21
N VAL A 118 -3.77 21.91 14.33
CA VAL A 118 -3.04 22.95 15.06
C VAL A 118 -1.55 22.62 15.12
N MET A 119 -0.72 23.65 15.20
CA MET A 119 0.72 23.46 15.40
C MET A 119 0.97 22.95 16.82
N ILE A 120 1.46 21.70 16.91
CA ILE A 120 1.70 21.04 18.20
C ILE A 120 3.13 21.19 18.70
N ALA A 121 4.09 21.39 17.78
CA ALA A 121 5.49 21.54 18.11
C ALA A 121 6.20 22.44 17.10
N TYR A 122 7.22 23.15 17.56
CA TYR A 122 7.97 24.13 16.77
C TYR A 122 9.44 24.16 17.18
N THR A 123 10.31 24.40 16.19
CA THR A 123 11.73 24.72 16.43
C THR A 123 12.19 25.76 15.43
N ASN A 124 13.23 26.52 15.79
CA ASN A 124 13.87 27.49 14.91
C ASN A 124 15.39 27.41 15.07
N GLY A 125 16.08 27.13 13.97
CA GLY A 125 17.53 27.02 13.90
C GLY A 125 18.21 28.29 13.44
N ASP A 126 17.45 29.36 13.18
CA ASP A 126 17.94 30.64 12.66
C ASP A 126 18.90 30.46 11.44
N ASP A 127 20.05 31.03 11.45
CA ASP A 127 21.02 30.94 10.34
C ASP A 127 21.71 29.57 10.25
N TYR A 128 21.53 28.68 11.23
CA TYR A 128 22.01 27.30 11.20
C TYR A 128 21.05 26.32 10.51
N GLY A 129 19.88 26.81 10.05
CA GLY A 129 18.93 25.99 9.26
C GLY A 129 19.52 25.57 7.91
N SER A 130 19.11 24.43 7.39
CA SER A 130 19.53 23.93 6.08
C SER A 130 19.01 24.81 4.95
N TYR A 131 19.82 24.97 3.88
CA TYR A 131 19.31 25.55 2.63
C TYR A 131 18.57 24.48 1.83
N ILE A 132 17.35 24.80 1.40
CA ILE A 132 16.55 23.99 0.49
C ILE A 132 16.57 24.69 -0.86
N PRO A 133 17.17 24.08 -1.92
CA PRO A 133 17.23 24.67 -3.25
C PRO A 133 15.87 24.67 -3.95
N ALA A 134 15.71 25.48 -4.97
CA ALA A 134 14.55 25.48 -5.85
C ALA A 134 14.44 24.17 -6.66
N LYS A 135 13.28 23.96 -7.32
CA LYS A 135 12.94 22.74 -8.05
C LYS A 135 13.89 22.36 -9.18
N ASP A 136 14.59 23.33 -9.77
CA ASP A 136 15.61 23.15 -10.82
C ASP A 136 16.90 22.47 -10.31
N THR A 137 17.11 22.45 -9.00
CA THR A 137 18.16 21.66 -8.35
C THR A 137 17.53 20.54 -7.53
N PRO A 138 17.18 19.38 -8.15
CA PRO A 138 16.47 18.31 -7.47
C PRO A 138 17.24 17.81 -6.25
N ILE A 139 16.51 17.64 -5.15
CA ILE A 139 17.05 16.99 -3.95
C ILE A 139 16.76 15.49 -4.08
N ASN A 140 17.81 14.66 -4.00
CA ASN A 140 17.61 13.24 -3.77
C ASN A 140 16.90 13.06 -2.42
N SER A 141 15.90 12.22 -2.39
CA SER A 141 15.04 11.96 -1.22
C SER A 141 15.84 11.90 0.07
N LYS A 142 15.64 12.89 0.94
CA LYS A 142 16.18 12.88 2.30
C LYS A 142 15.02 12.67 3.26
N VAL A 143 15.16 11.69 4.12
CA VAL A 143 14.23 11.47 5.23
C VAL A 143 14.83 12.08 6.48
N PHE A 144 14.04 12.84 7.18
CA PHE A 144 14.42 13.47 8.44
C PHE A 144 13.60 12.87 9.58
N GLU A 145 14.25 12.70 10.71
CA GLU A 145 13.63 12.18 11.93
C GLU A 145 13.42 13.31 12.93
N VAL A 146 12.24 13.39 13.50
CA VAL A 146 11.93 14.30 14.59
C VAL A 146 11.24 13.55 15.73
N THR A 147 11.68 13.79 16.96
CA THR A 147 11.03 13.24 18.15
C THR A 147 10.21 14.32 18.83
N ILE A 148 8.93 14.06 19.01
CA ILE A 148 8.02 14.92 19.74
C ILE A 148 7.64 14.29 21.08
N ALA A 149 7.38 15.15 22.08
CA ALA A 149 6.75 14.72 23.32
C ALA A 149 5.25 14.61 23.09
N VAL A 150 4.69 13.43 23.33
CA VAL A 150 3.25 13.16 23.22
C VAL A 150 2.62 12.81 24.56
N ASP A 151 3.42 12.93 25.63
CA ASP A 151 3.00 12.58 26.98
C ASP A 151 2.39 11.16 27.02
N ASN A 152 1.31 10.94 27.74
CA ASN A 152 0.62 9.66 27.77
C ASN A 152 -0.46 9.52 26.66
N ALA A 153 -0.29 10.15 25.51
CA ALA A 153 -1.22 9.94 24.38
C ALA A 153 -1.33 8.43 24.10
N ALA A 154 -2.52 7.90 24.30
CA ALA A 154 -2.76 6.45 24.24
C ALA A 154 -2.56 5.89 22.83
N ASN A 155 -2.72 6.73 21.80
CA ASN A 155 -2.58 6.34 20.40
C ASN A 155 -2.14 7.55 19.55
N VAL A 156 -1.15 7.33 18.68
CA VAL A 156 -0.71 8.30 17.66
C VAL A 156 -0.75 7.62 16.31
N VAL A 157 -1.56 8.14 15.40
CA VAL A 157 -1.71 7.64 14.03
C VAL A 157 -1.25 8.71 13.06
N VAL A 158 -0.18 8.45 12.33
CA VAL A 158 0.39 9.42 11.36
C VAL A 158 -0.35 9.31 10.04
N GLN A 159 -0.89 10.42 9.58
CA GLN A 159 -1.45 10.53 8.24
C GLN A 159 -0.31 10.66 7.22
N ARG A 160 -0.10 9.61 6.44
CA ARG A 160 0.89 9.62 5.37
C ARG A 160 0.31 10.23 4.11
N SER A 161 1.16 10.94 3.37
CA SER A 161 0.81 11.43 2.04
C SER A 161 1.24 10.42 0.97
N ASP A 162 0.43 10.24 -0.06
CA ASP A 162 0.78 9.45 -1.25
C ASP A 162 1.99 10.03 -2.01
N ALA A 163 2.34 11.29 -1.73
CA ALA A 163 3.54 11.92 -2.26
C ALA A 163 4.83 11.56 -1.50
N ALA A 164 4.73 10.84 -0.37
CA ALA A 164 5.91 10.40 0.38
C ALA A 164 6.62 9.26 -0.36
N TYR A 165 7.94 9.32 -0.40
CA TYR A 165 8.74 8.24 -0.96
C TYR A 165 8.78 7.06 0.01
N ILE A 166 8.66 5.84 -0.53
CA ILE A 166 8.88 4.61 0.24
C ILE A 166 10.37 4.55 0.60
N THR A 167 10.68 4.38 1.88
CA THR A 167 12.05 4.16 2.32
C THR A 167 12.51 2.74 2.00
N ALA A 168 13.83 2.53 1.88
CA ALA A 168 14.39 1.19 1.67
C ALA A 168 13.95 0.19 2.77
N GLY A 169 13.89 0.64 4.02
CA GLY A 169 13.43 -0.20 5.13
C GLY A 169 11.94 -0.52 5.09
N GLU A 170 11.11 0.34 4.53
CA GLU A 170 9.68 0.04 4.31
C GLU A 170 9.51 -0.94 3.15
N MET A 171 10.29 -0.82 2.09
CA MET A 171 10.30 -1.76 0.98
C MET A 171 10.78 -3.14 1.45
N GLU A 172 11.83 -3.20 2.26
CA GLU A 172 12.31 -4.46 2.82
C GLU A 172 11.28 -5.12 3.74
N ARG A 173 10.62 -4.36 4.61
CA ARG A 173 9.50 -4.87 5.43
C ARG A 173 8.36 -5.38 4.55
N HIS A 174 7.97 -4.63 3.51
CA HIS A 174 6.95 -5.08 2.56
C HIS A 174 7.34 -6.40 1.87
N ASN A 175 8.60 -6.55 1.46
CA ASN A 175 9.09 -7.75 0.79
C ASN A 175 9.20 -8.96 1.73
N THR A 176 9.37 -8.72 3.04
CA THR A 176 9.51 -9.78 4.06
C THR A 176 8.20 -10.07 4.79
N ASP A 177 7.19 -9.21 4.66
CA ASP A 177 5.88 -9.42 5.28
C ASP A 177 5.09 -10.47 4.50
N ALA A 178 4.86 -11.63 5.13
CA ALA A 178 4.09 -12.73 4.56
C ALA A 178 2.66 -12.31 4.16
N ASN A 179 2.10 -11.26 4.74
CA ASN A 179 0.74 -10.78 4.52
C ASN A 179 0.65 -9.56 3.57
N ALA A 180 1.78 -9.06 3.07
CA ALA A 180 1.84 -7.83 2.27
C ALA A 180 0.92 -7.84 1.04
N HIS A 181 0.57 -9.02 0.54
CA HIS A 181 -0.25 -9.22 -0.66
C HIS A 181 -1.55 -9.99 -0.41
N ASP A 182 -1.94 -10.20 0.85
CA ASP A 182 -3.11 -11.03 1.22
C ASP A 182 -4.38 -10.61 0.51
N ASN A 183 -4.65 -9.31 0.37
CA ASN A 183 -5.83 -8.83 -0.35
C ASN A 183 -5.84 -9.26 -1.82
N ARG A 184 -4.68 -9.29 -2.47
CA ARG A 184 -4.55 -9.74 -3.87
C ARG A 184 -4.66 -11.26 -3.96
N PHE A 185 -4.01 -11.99 -3.07
CA PHE A 185 -4.10 -13.45 -3.02
C PHE A 185 -5.52 -13.90 -2.70
N ASN A 186 -6.21 -13.26 -1.76
CA ASN A 186 -7.61 -13.57 -1.44
C ASN A 186 -8.53 -13.29 -2.63
N ALA A 187 -8.31 -12.23 -3.40
CA ALA A 187 -9.07 -11.97 -4.62
C ALA A 187 -8.85 -13.07 -5.68
N ILE A 188 -7.59 -13.54 -5.86
CA ILE A 188 -7.27 -14.65 -6.76
C ILE A 188 -7.91 -15.95 -6.26
N ILE A 189 -7.84 -16.25 -4.97
CA ILE A 189 -8.48 -17.42 -4.36
C ILE A 189 -9.99 -17.39 -4.59
N GLN A 190 -10.65 -16.23 -4.44
CA GLN A 190 -12.06 -16.08 -4.75
C GLN A 190 -12.36 -16.32 -6.23
N GLN A 191 -11.51 -15.84 -7.14
CA GLN A 191 -11.66 -16.11 -8.57
C GLN A 191 -11.53 -17.61 -8.87
N VAL A 192 -10.55 -18.30 -8.27
CA VAL A 192 -10.38 -19.75 -8.42
C VAL A 192 -11.59 -20.51 -7.85
N ASN A 193 -12.08 -20.11 -6.70
CA ASN A 193 -13.27 -20.70 -6.09
C ASN A 193 -14.56 -20.46 -6.89
N ASN A 194 -14.59 -19.40 -7.70
CA ASN A 194 -15.67 -19.08 -8.61
C ASN A 194 -15.57 -19.79 -9.97
N MET A 195 -14.57 -20.63 -10.21
CA MET A 195 -14.51 -21.46 -11.41
C MET A 195 -15.69 -22.44 -11.42
N ILE A 196 -16.08 -22.88 -12.63
CA ILE A 196 -17.15 -23.86 -12.80
C ILE A 196 -16.73 -25.17 -12.15
N THR A 197 -17.43 -25.58 -11.10
CA THR A 197 -17.18 -26.83 -10.36
C THR A 197 -18.28 -27.88 -10.58
N SER A 198 -19.40 -27.48 -11.21
CA SER A 198 -20.51 -28.34 -11.54
C SER A 198 -21.11 -27.99 -12.91
N VAL A 199 -21.85 -28.91 -13.49
CA VAL A 199 -22.55 -28.69 -14.76
C VAL A 199 -23.63 -27.60 -14.63
N ASP A 200 -24.20 -27.43 -13.46
CA ASP A 200 -25.26 -26.45 -13.19
C ASP A 200 -24.80 -25.00 -13.32
N ASN A 201 -23.48 -24.77 -13.29
CA ASN A 201 -22.88 -23.45 -13.48
C ASN A 201 -22.33 -23.24 -14.90
N SER A 202 -22.63 -24.13 -15.83
CA SER A 202 -22.04 -24.16 -17.18
C SER A 202 -22.52 -23.00 -18.08
N ASP A 203 -23.63 -22.37 -17.78
CA ASP A 203 -24.17 -21.23 -18.50
C ASP A 203 -23.42 -19.92 -18.23
N SER A 204 -22.52 -19.90 -17.24
CA SER A 204 -21.68 -18.76 -16.93
C SER A 204 -20.42 -18.72 -17.80
N LEU A 205 -20.46 -18.03 -18.91
CA LEU A 205 -19.32 -17.84 -19.83
C LEU A 205 -18.09 -17.17 -19.19
N ALA A 206 -18.25 -16.56 -18.04
CA ALA A 206 -17.16 -15.90 -17.31
C ALA A 206 -16.31 -16.86 -16.45
N LYS A 207 -16.73 -18.13 -16.34
CA LYS A 207 -16.06 -19.13 -15.48
C LYS A 207 -15.34 -20.18 -16.31
N SER A 208 -14.13 -20.52 -15.89
CA SER A 208 -13.37 -21.62 -16.49
C SER A 208 -13.70 -22.94 -15.80
N PRO A 209 -13.85 -24.05 -16.54
CA PRO A 209 -14.12 -25.36 -15.94
C PRO A 209 -12.94 -25.83 -15.09
N THR A 210 -13.23 -26.32 -13.89
CA THR A 210 -12.23 -26.95 -13.04
C THR A 210 -11.98 -28.40 -13.44
N LEU A 211 -10.87 -28.97 -12.98
CA LEU A 211 -10.59 -30.39 -13.15
C LEU A 211 -11.70 -31.26 -12.56
N GLN A 212 -12.36 -30.80 -11.49
CA GLN A 212 -13.49 -31.51 -10.88
C GLN A 212 -14.69 -31.57 -11.82
N LEU A 213 -15.02 -30.47 -12.52
CA LEU A 213 -16.08 -30.47 -13.53
C LEU A 213 -15.75 -31.44 -14.67
N VAL A 214 -14.50 -31.39 -15.17
CA VAL A 214 -14.06 -32.30 -16.23
C VAL A 214 -14.21 -33.76 -15.78
N LYS A 215 -13.78 -34.09 -14.56
CA LYS A 215 -13.98 -35.44 -14.00
C LYS A 215 -15.47 -35.81 -13.89
N THR A 216 -16.32 -34.89 -13.47
CA THR A 216 -17.77 -35.11 -13.37
C THR A 216 -18.37 -35.37 -14.74
N LEU A 217 -18.00 -34.60 -15.75
CA LEU A 217 -18.45 -34.80 -17.14
C LEU A 217 -17.98 -36.15 -17.70
N LEU A 218 -16.71 -36.50 -17.50
CA LEU A 218 -16.19 -37.82 -17.91
C LEU A 218 -16.92 -38.98 -17.20
N SER A 219 -17.20 -38.81 -15.91
CA SER A 219 -17.98 -39.80 -15.13
C SER A 219 -19.41 -39.92 -15.60
N SER A 220 -20.07 -38.84 -15.99
CA SER A 220 -21.45 -38.87 -16.54
C SER A 220 -21.52 -39.58 -17.88
N LEU A 221 -20.40 -39.58 -18.65
CA LEU A 221 -20.26 -40.33 -19.86
C LEU A 221 -19.72 -41.76 -19.61
N ASN A 222 -19.65 -42.21 -18.34
CA ASN A 222 -19.14 -43.49 -17.91
C ASN A 222 -17.66 -43.73 -18.32
N ILE A 223 -16.88 -42.69 -18.50
CA ILE A 223 -15.47 -42.74 -18.90
C ILE A 223 -14.61 -42.72 -17.63
N LYS A 224 -14.01 -43.87 -17.30
CA LYS A 224 -13.18 -44.04 -16.09
C LYS A 224 -11.69 -44.23 -16.43
N ASN A 225 -11.37 -44.66 -17.64
CA ASN A 225 -10.05 -44.98 -18.11
C ASN A 225 -9.95 -44.82 -19.64
N ALA A 226 -8.77 -45.02 -20.20
CA ALA A 226 -8.54 -44.92 -21.65
C ALA A 226 -9.40 -45.88 -22.49
N THR A 227 -9.67 -47.06 -21.97
CA THR A 227 -10.54 -48.04 -22.65
C THR A 227 -11.96 -47.54 -22.74
N ASP A 228 -12.49 -46.90 -21.67
CA ASP A 228 -13.83 -46.31 -21.71
C ASP A 228 -13.92 -45.18 -22.74
N VAL A 229 -12.84 -44.37 -22.92
CA VAL A 229 -12.78 -43.38 -24.00
C VAL A 229 -12.92 -44.05 -25.37
N VAL A 230 -12.16 -45.11 -25.62
CA VAL A 230 -12.25 -45.83 -26.88
C VAL A 230 -13.65 -46.40 -27.08
N ASN A 231 -14.21 -47.07 -26.07
CA ASN A 231 -15.57 -47.63 -26.15
C ASN A 231 -16.65 -46.55 -26.36
N ALA A 232 -16.49 -45.37 -25.75
CA ALA A 232 -17.40 -44.21 -25.94
C ALA A 232 -17.33 -43.66 -27.36
N LEU A 233 -16.13 -43.65 -27.95
CA LEU A 233 -15.91 -43.19 -29.31
C LEU A 233 -16.45 -44.19 -30.35
N GLU A 234 -16.36 -45.49 -30.07
CA GLU A 234 -16.81 -46.58 -30.95
C GLU A 234 -18.31 -46.91 -30.85
N SER A 235 -18.95 -46.55 -29.73
CA SER A 235 -20.34 -46.93 -29.50
C SER A 235 -21.31 -46.06 -30.30
N GLU A 236 -22.24 -46.73 -31.03
CA GLU A 236 -23.37 -46.06 -31.69
C GLU A 236 -24.56 -45.77 -30.76
N LYS A 237 -24.52 -46.25 -29.51
CA LYS A 237 -25.59 -46.04 -28.56
C LYS A 237 -25.62 -44.58 -28.09
N ALA A 238 -26.75 -44.15 -27.52
CA ALA A 238 -26.99 -42.76 -27.10
C ALA A 238 -25.93 -42.16 -26.17
N THR A 239 -25.11 -42.98 -25.53
CA THR A 239 -24.01 -42.60 -24.64
C THR A 239 -22.65 -42.54 -25.35
N GLY A 240 -22.51 -42.99 -26.60
CA GLY A 240 -21.27 -42.98 -27.35
C GLY A 240 -21.27 -41.89 -28.44
N LEU A 241 -20.07 -41.50 -28.89
CA LEU A 241 -19.90 -40.57 -29.98
C LEU A 241 -20.14 -41.20 -31.35
N GLY A 242 -20.34 -42.52 -31.41
CA GLY A 242 -20.64 -43.27 -32.62
C GLY A 242 -19.44 -43.36 -33.60
N ILE A 243 -18.22 -43.25 -33.07
CA ILE A 243 -16.99 -43.47 -33.88
C ILE A 243 -16.78 -44.96 -34.07
N ARG A 244 -16.62 -45.37 -35.33
CA ARG A 244 -16.37 -46.73 -35.71
C ARG A 244 -15.13 -46.80 -36.61
N TYR A 245 -14.36 -47.84 -36.54
CA TYR A 245 -13.24 -48.07 -37.44
C TYR A 245 -13.01 -49.56 -37.70
N ASP A 246 -12.42 -49.84 -38.81
CA ASP A 246 -11.93 -51.18 -39.13
C ASP A 246 -10.58 -51.04 -39.87
N PHE A 247 -9.55 -51.64 -39.31
CA PHE A 247 -8.20 -51.70 -39.84
C PHE A 247 -7.76 -53.16 -40.06
N SER A 248 -8.69 -54.11 -40.00
CA SER A 248 -8.40 -55.51 -40.14
C SER A 248 -7.87 -55.89 -41.54
N ASN A 249 -8.22 -55.09 -42.54
CA ASN A 249 -7.72 -55.28 -43.91
C ASN A 249 -6.91 -54.05 -44.34
N VAL A 250 -5.65 -54.26 -44.67
CA VAL A 250 -4.70 -53.19 -45.10
C VAL A 250 -5.13 -52.52 -46.41
N ASN A 251 -5.92 -53.24 -47.24
CA ASN A 251 -6.37 -52.76 -48.54
C ASN A 251 -7.83 -52.24 -48.53
N ALA A 252 -8.48 -52.25 -47.39
CA ALA A 252 -9.85 -51.80 -47.22
C ALA A 252 -10.12 -51.45 -45.77
N TRP A 253 -9.75 -50.27 -45.36
CA TRP A 253 -9.97 -49.79 -44.00
C TRP A 253 -10.90 -48.59 -43.99
N TYR A 254 -11.57 -48.35 -42.86
CA TYR A 254 -12.36 -47.12 -42.68
C TYR A 254 -12.33 -46.59 -41.26
N ILE A 255 -12.59 -45.28 -41.12
CA ILE A 255 -12.93 -44.62 -39.89
C ILE A 255 -14.22 -43.82 -40.14
N CYS A 256 -15.26 -44.08 -39.32
CA CYS A 256 -16.45 -43.24 -39.28
C CYS A 256 -16.39 -42.39 -38.02
N LEU A 257 -16.38 -41.06 -38.18
CA LEU A 257 -16.24 -40.11 -37.09
C LEU A 257 -17.51 -39.93 -36.25
N GLY A 258 -18.58 -40.67 -36.56
CA GLY A 258 -19.82 -40.66 -35.77
C GLY A 258 -20.70 -39.44 -35.96
N LYS A 259 -21.79 -39.39 -35.22
CA LYS A 259 -22.87 -38.38 -35.36
C LYS A 259 -22.39 -36.97 -35.14
N LEU A 260 -21.42 -36.74 -34.26
CA LEU A 260 -20.88 -35.42 -33.95
C LEU A 260 -20.25 -34.76 -35.21
N PHE A 261 -19.76 -35.56 -36.13
CA PHE A 261 -19.13 -35.12 -37.38
C PHE A 261 -19.97 -35.49 -38.60
N GLY A 262 -21.30 -35.63 -38.42
CA GLY A 262 -22.21 -35.97 -39.53
C GLY A 262 -21.98 -37.38 -40.10
N ASN A 263 -21.42 -38.31 -39.35
CA ASN A 263 -21.02 -39.67 -39.78
C ASN A 263 -20.01 -39.66 -40.93
N LEU A 264 -19.09 -38.66 -40.95
CA LEU A 264 -18.04 -38.57 -41.96
C LEU A 264 -17.21 -39.86 -41.95
N ILE A 265 -17.06 -40.49 -43.11
CA ILE A 265 -16.29 -41.72 -43.30
C ILE A 265 -15.02 -41.36 -44.05
N ILE A 266 -13.88 -41.80 -43.51
CA ILE A 266 -12.57 -41.75 -44.15
C ILE A 266 -12.24 -43.22 -44.46
N GLN A 267 -11.94 -43.53 -45.71
CA GLN A 267 -11.64 -44.89 -46.15
C GLN A 267 -10.44 -44.92 -47.10
N GLY A 268 -9.69 -46.00 -47.14
CA GLY A 268 -8.57 -46.23 -48.05
C GLY A 268 -8.35 -47.72 -48.33
#